data_3f4883932ddd96627a802443313637e1
#
_entry.id   3f4883932ddd96627a802443313637e1
#
_cell.length_a   1.000
_cell.length_b   1.000
_cell.length_c   1.000
_cell.angle_alpha   90.00
_cell.angle_beta   90.00
_cell.angle_gamma   90.00
#
_symmetry.space_group_name_H-M   'P 1'
#
loop_
_entity.id
_entity.type
_entity.pdbx_description
1 polymer ?
#
loop_
_entity_poly.entity_id
_entity_poly.type
_entity_poly.pdbx_seq_one_letter_code
_entity_poly.pdbx_strand_id
1 'polypeptide(L)'
;RDLRMSRGLGDVYKRQMGFKTILAEGAKHVLGWKSPNYVYANALNQKLHVLLRNYKLSDDIAFRFSNRSWNEWPLTADKFAGWIASDDTVGEVVNLFMDYETFGEHQKASTGIFDFMKALPKAALATRKLEFATVSEAAKKYQPVAVLHCPHVMSWADEERDVTAWLGNELQNEAFTKLYGLRDKIKALKNKDFDYVWNFLQTSDHFYYMATKWLSDGDVHSYFNPYGSPYEAFINYMNVLSDFEIEVDKACEAKRIRLRA
;
A
#
# COMPACT_ATOMS: atom_id res chain seq x y z
N ARG A 1 17.65 9.40 1.91
CA ARG A 1 16.70 10.49 2.21
C ARG A 1 16.01 10.15 3.49
N ASP A 2 16.08 11.03 4.46
CA ASP A 2 15.47 10.85 5.77
C ASP A 2 13.97 10.55 5.58
N LEU A 3 13.52 9.38 6.03
CA LEU A 3 12.10 8.99 5.99
C LEU A 3 11.22 10.02 6.72
N ARG A 4 11.77 10.73 7.70
CA ARG A 4 11.11 11.86 8.36
C ARG A 4 10.82 13.03 7.41
N MET A 5 11.56 13.16 6.32
CA MET A 5 11.34 14.19 5.29
C MET A 5 10.32 13.79 4.22
N SER A 6 9.93 12.53 4.13
CA SER A 6 8.89 12.10 3.17
C SER A 6 7.46 12.40 3.66
N ARG A 7 7.30 12.75 4.93
CA ARG A 7 6.01 13.11 5.52
C ARG A 7 5.50 14.41 4.90
N GLY A 8 4.55 14.29 3.98
CA GLY A 8 3.99 15.43 3.26
C GLY A 8 4.82 15.94 2.07
N LEU A 9 6.12 15.69 1.99
CA LEU A 9 6.94 16.06 0.83
C LEU A 9 6.63 15.19 -0.39
N GLY A 10 6.20 13.96 -0.21
CA GLY A 10 5.78 13.09 -1.31
C GLY A 10 4.71 13.74 -2.18
N ASP A 11 3.74 14.38 -1.57
CA ASP A 11 2.64 15.06 -2.28
C ASP A 11 3.10 16.33 -2.98
N VAL A 12 4.02 17.08 -2.37
CA VAL A 12 4.65 18.25 -2.99
C VAL A 12 5.43 17.82 -4.24
N TYR A 13 6.24 16.77 -4.13
CA TYR A 13 6.99 16.25 -5.28
C TYR A 13 6.09 15.71 -6.38
N LYS A 14 5.04 14.95 -6.04
CA LYS A 14 4.07 14.46 -7.02
C LYS A 14 3.47 15.61 -7.83
N ARG A 15 3.10 16.69 -7.16
CA ARG A 15 2.58 17.85 -7.86
C ARG A 15 3.61 18.57 -8.72
N GLN A 16 4.86 18.69 -8.25
CA GLN A 16 5.98 19.24 -9.03
C GLN A 16 6.29 18.39 -10.28
N MET A 17 6.08 17.07 -10.20
CA MET A 17 6.18 16.16 -11.35
C MET A 17 4.99 16.25 -12.32
N GLY A 18 4.00 17.11 -12.05
CA GLY A 18 2.85 17.35 -12.91
C GLY A 18 1.61 16.53 -12.59
N PHE A 19 1.64 15.63 -11.59
CA PHE A 19 0.45 14.89 -11.17
C PHE A 19 -0.61 15.85 -10.60
N LYS A 20 -1.86 15.62 -10.99
CA LYS A 20 -3.01 16.42 -10.55
C LYS A 20 -3.84 15.70 -9.49
N THR A 21 -3.72 14.39 -9.43
CA THR A 21 -4.52 13.53 -8.56
C THR A 21 -3.65 12.41 -8.01
N ILE A 22 -3.88 12.03 -6.77
CA ILE A 22 -3.32 10.85 -6.13
C ILE A 22 -4.43 9.93 -5.63
N LEU A 23 -4.12 8.65 -5.55
CA LEU A 23 -4.95 7.63 -4.94
C LEU A 23 -4.39 7.29 -3.58
N ALA A 24 -5.24 7.18 -2.57
CA ALA A 24 -4.83 6.87 -1.20
C ALA A 24 -5.86 5.98 -0.49
N GLU A 25 -5.44 5.38 0.62
CA GLU A 25 -6.34 4.62 1.49
C GLU A 25 -7.35 5.54 2.18
N GLY A 26 -8.58 5.06 2.31
CA GLY A 26 -9.65 5.74 3.06
C GLY A 26 -9.59 5.50 4.56
N ALA A 27 -8.42 5.70 5.16
CA ALA A 27 -8.18 5.40 6.57
C ALA A 27 -9.06 6.22 7.52
N LYS A 28 -9.75 5.55 8.45
CA LYS A 28 -10.70 6.17 9.37
C LYS A 28 -10.09 7.27 10.23
N HIS A 29 -8.84 7.10 10.69
CA HIS A 29 -8.17 8.09 11.54
C HIS A 29 -7.82 9.38 10.79
N VAL A 30 -7.73 9.35 9.44
CA VAL A 30 -7.53 10.53 8.60
C VAL A 30 -8.87 11.14 8.17
N LEU A 31 -9.84 10.29 7.84
CA LEU A 31 -11.16 10.71 7.39
C LEU A 31 -12.03 11.24 8.55
N GLY A 32 -11.90 10.66 9.75
CA GLY A 32 -12.84 10.89 10.84
C GLY A 32 -14.26 10.43 10.43
N TRP A 33 -15.21 11.35 10.46
CA TRP A 33 -16.61 11.10 10.09
C TRP A 33 -16.87 11.24 8.57
N LYS A 34 -15.88 11.67 7.77
CA LYS A 34 -16.04 11.90 6.33
C LYS A 34 -16.13 10.58 5.56
N SER A 35 -16.81 10.61 4.43
CA SER A 35 -16.90 9.46 3.51
C SER A 35 -15.72 9.40 2.54
N PRO A 36 -15.19 8.21 2.19
CA PRO A 36 -14.18 8.06 1.15
C PRO A 36 -14.73 8.33 -0.27
N ASN A 37 -16.04 8.50 -0.41
CA ASN A 37 -16.73 8.57 -1.69
C ASN A 37 -16.82 10.00 -2.26
N TYR A 38 -15.90 10.86 -1.88
CA TYR A 38 -15.78 12.23 -2.41
C TYR A 38 -14.37 12.51 -2.90
N VAL A 39 -14.24 13.55 -3.73
CA VAL A 39 -12.96 14.12 -4.07
C VAL A 39 -12.49 15.02 -2.93
N TYR A 40 -11.23 14.92 -2.56
CA TYR A 40 -10.61 15.76 -1.53
C TYR A 40 -9.44 16.53 -2.10
N ALA A 41 -9.03 17.59 -1.43
CA ALA A 41 -7.80 18.32 -1.71
C ALA A 41 -6.71 17.95 -0.68
N ASN A 42 -5.46 17.91 -1.12
CA ASN A 42 -4.33 17.73 -0.22
C ASN A 42 -4.07 19.00 0.61
N ALA A 43 -3.83 18.86 1.91
CA ALA A 43 -3.64 19.99 2.82
C ALA A 43 -2.42 20.84 2.48
N LEU A 44 -1.34 20.23 1.99
CA LEU A 44 -0.09 20.93 1.67
C LEU A 44 -0.13 21.55 0.27
N ASN A 45 -0.99 21.04 -0.61
CA ASN A 45 -1.19 21.58 -1.95
C ASN A 45 -2.59 21.29 -2.45
N GLN A 46 -3.50 22.22 -2.26
CA GLN A 46 -4.92 22.07 -2.62
C GLN A 46 -5.19 21.90 -4.13
N LYS A 47 -4.20 22.15 -4.99
CA LYS A 47 -4.27 21.82 -6.42
C LYS A 47 -4.04 20.32 -6.72
N LEU A 48 -3.65 19.53 -5.72
CA LEU A 48 -3.52 18.09 -5.80
C LEU A 48 -4.78 17.46 -5.22
N HIS A 49 -5.57 16.84 -6.07
CA HIS A 49 -6.77 16.12 -5.65
C HIS A 49 -6.41 14.75 -5.06
N VAL A 50 -7.24 14.28 -4.15
CA VAL A 50 -7.08 12.98 -3.49
C VAL A 50 -8.36 12.18 -3.66
N LEU A 51 -8.25 11.02 -4.26
CA LEU A 51 -9.30 10.01 -4.35
C LEU A 51 -8.98 8.89 -3.38
N LEU A 52 -9.96 8.51 -2.57
CA LEU A 52 -9.77 7.57 -1.48
C LEU A 52 -10.39 6.21 -1.80
N ARG A 53 -9.68 5.15 -1.42
CA ARG A 53 -10.19 3.78 -1.47
C ARG A 53 -11.43 3.65 -0.57
N ASN A 54 -12.52 3.16 -1.13
CA ASN A 54 -13.60 2.64 -0.31
C ASN A 54 -13.18 1.25 0.16
N TYR A 55 -12.56 1.19 1.35
CA TYR A 55 -11.99 -0.06 1.88
C TYR A 55 -13.07 -1.13 2.11
N LYS A 56 -14.24 -0.76 2.61
CA LYS A 56 -15.32 -1.70 2.89
C LYS A 56 -15.74 -2.46 1.63
N LEU A 57 -16.09 -1.74 0.57
CA LEU A 57 -16.51 -2.35 -0.69
C LEU A 57 -15.35 -3.07 -1.41
N SER A 58 -14.15 -2.56 -1.30
CA SER A 58 -12.97 -3.21 -1.87
C SER A 58 -12.65 -4.54 -1.17
N ASP A 59 -12.74 -4.56 0.18
CA ASP A 59 -12.48 -5.74 1.00
C ASP A 59 -13.61 -6.79 0.87
N ASP A 60 -14.84 -6.37 0.53
CA ASP A 60 -15.93 -7.29 0.19
C ASP A 60 -15.60 -8.16 -1.02
N ILE A 61 -14.90 -7.60 -2.00
CA ILE A 61 -14.40 -8.35 -3.16
C ILE A 61 -13.11 -9.11 -2.79
N ALA A 62 -12.13 -8.42 -2.20
CA ALA A 62 -10.79 -8.96 -2.01
C ALA A 62 -10.77 -10.14 -1.01
N PHE A 63 -11.48 -10.01 0.11
CA PHE A 63 -11.36 -10.95 1.22
C PHE A 63 -12.64 -11.74 1.51
N ARG A 64 -13.82 -11.15 1.29
CA ARG A 64 -15.10 -11.77 1.68
C ARG A 64 -15.80 -12.55 0.56
N PHE A 65 -15.39 -12.35 -0.69
CA PHE A 65 -16.07 -12.91 -1.87
C PHE A 65 -16.30 -14.42 -1.80
N SER A 66 -15.29 -15.18 -1.39
CA SER A 66 -15.37 -16.64 -1.28
C SER A 66 -15.76 -17.15 0.11
N ASN A 67 -15.92 -16.26 1.09
CA ASN A 67 -16.27 -16.64 2.45
C ASN A 67 -17.75 -17.02 2.57
N ARG A 68 -18.03 -18.32 2.58
CA ARG A 68 -19.41 -18.86 2.69
C ARG A 68 -20.09 -18.58 4.03
N SER A 69 -19.33 -18.22 5.07
CA SER A 69 -19.87 -17.83 6.37
C SER A 69 -20.22 -16.35 6.46
N TRP A 70 -19.91 -15.58 5.43
CA TRP A 70 -20.28 -14.19 5.38
C TRP A 70 -21.79 -14.03 5.11
N ASN A 71 -22.48 -13.23 5.90
CA ASN A 71 -23.93 -13.05 5.81
C ASN A 71 -24.42 -12.57 4.44
N GLU A 72 -23.54 -11.89 3.68
CA GLU A 72 -23.84 -11.39 2.35
C GLU A 72 -23.41 -12.35 1.22
N TRP A 73 -22.90 -13.53 1.57
CA TRP A 73 -22.57 -14.54 0.56
C TRP A 73 -23.85 -15.15 -0.06
N PRO A 74 -23.90 -15.42 -1.38
CA PRO A 74 -22.90 -15.09 -2.39
C PRO A 74 -22.96 -13.61 -2.82
N LEU A 75 -21.77 -13.03 -3.11
CA LEU A 75 -21.69 -11.70 -3.69
C LEU A 75 -21.86 -11.78 -5.21
N THR A 76 -23.02 -11.34 -5.71
CA THR A 76 -23.29 -11.26 -7.13
C THR A 76 -23.07 -9.85 -7.68
N ALA A 77 -22.84 -9.71 -8.99
CA ALA A 77 -22.52 -8.43 -9.60
C ALA A 77 -23.69 -7.41 -9.50
N ASP A 78 -24.92 -7.86 -9.63
CA ASP A 78 -26.13 -7.05 -9.46
C ASP A 78 -26.33 -6.59 -8.01
N LYS A 79 -26.10 -7.50 -7.04
CA LYS A 79 -26.13 -7.18 -5.61
C LYS A 79 -25.10 -6.11 -5.27
N PHE A 80 -23.86 -6.28 -5.72
CA PHE A 80 -22.79 -5.34 -5.47
C PHE A 80 -23.03 -3.99 -6.15
N ALA A 81 -23.48 -4.00 -7.41
CA ALA A 81 -23.87 -2.78 -8.12
C ALA A 81 -25.03 -2.05 -7.41
N GLY A 82 -25.97 -2.81 -6.86
CA GLY A 82 -27.06 -2.29 -6.05
C GLY A 82 -26.56 -1.58 -4.79
N TRP A 83 -25.57 -2.13 -4.10
CA TRP A 83 -24.96 -1.49 -2.93
C TRP A 83 -24.29 -0.16 -3.27
N ILE A 84 -23.53 -0.13 -4.37
CA ILE A 84 -22.88 1.12 -4.80
C ILE A 84 -23.93 2.17 -5.19
N ALA A 85 -25.02 1.75 -5.85
CA ALA A 85 -26.08 2.63 -6.32
C ALA A 85 -27.10 3.00 -5.24
N SER A 86 -27.00 2.45 -4.02
CA SER A 86 -27.93 2.72 -2.94
C SER A 86 -27.74 4.11 -2.36
N ASP A 87 -28.81 4.64 -1.75
CA ASP A 87 -28.75 5.94 -1.09
C ASP A 87 -27.92 5.91 0.20
N ASP A 88 -27.60 4.72 0.73
CA ASP A 88 -26.67 4.52 1.85
C ASP A 88 -25.19 4.73 1.45
N THR A 89 -24.88 4.60 0.18
CA THR A 89 -23.55 4.88 -0.37
C THR A 89 -23.45 6.35 -0.77
N VAL A 90 -23.45 7.22 0.24
CA VAL A 90 -23.42 8.67 0.01
C VAL A 90 -22.06 9.10 -0.58
N GLY A 91 -22.11 9.80 -1.72
CA GLY A 91 -20.92 10.36 -2.36
C GLY A 91 -21.08 10.64 -3.84
N GLU A 92 -20.01 11.08 -4.45
CA GLU A 92 -19.92 11.44 -5.88
C GLU A 92 -19.09 10.42 -6.67
N VAL A 93 -18.17 9.71 -5.98
CA VAL A 93 -17.26 8.74 -6.56
C VAL A 93 -17.12 7.54 -5.64
N VAL A 94 -16.99 6.35 -6.21
CA VAL A 94 -16.61 5.14 -5.46
C VAL A 94 -15.34 4.57 -6.08
N ASN A 95 -14.28 4.52 -5.29
CA ASN A 95 -12.99 4.02 -5.73
C ASN A 95 -12.72 2.65 -5.12
N LEU A 96 -12.62 1.63 -5.96
CA LEU A 96 -12.31 0.26 -5.57
C LEU A 96 -10.84 -0.02 -5.91
N PHE A 97 -10.01 -0.17 -4.89
CA PHE A 97 -8.59 -0.50 -5.05
C PHE A 97 -8.31 -1.83 -4.39
N MET A 98 -7.63 -2.71 -5.08
CA MET A 98 -7.17 -4.01 -4.58
C MET A 98 -6.01 -4.50 -5.43
N ASP A 99 -5.29 -5.47 -4.92
CA ASP A 99 -4.16 -6.08 -5.60
C ASP A 99 -4.62 -6.92 -6.80
N TYR A 100 -3.80 -7.02 -7.83
CA TYR A 100 -4.11 -7.83 -9.01
C TYR A 100 -4.26 -9.31 -8.67
N GLU A 101 -3.45 -9.80 -7.74
CA GLU A 101 -3.49 -11.17 -7.25
C GLU A 101 -4.79 -11.53 -6.52
N THR A 102 -5.62 -10.54 -6.18
CA THR A 102 -7.01 -10.79 -5.77
C THR A 102 -7.72 -11.68 -6.78
N PHE A 103 -7.47 -11.46 -8.08
CA PHE A 103 -8.15 -12.13 -9.18
C PHE A 103 -7.31 -13.29 -9.72
N GLY A 104 -7.48 -14.47 -9.16
CA GLY A 104 -6.85 -15.71 -9.61
C GLY A 104 -5.94 -16.34 -8.57
N GLU A 105 -5.34 -15.58 -7.68
CA GLU A 105 -4.52 -16.08 -6.58
C GLU A 105 -5.34 -16.17 -5.29
N HIS A 106 -5.79 -15.06 -4.72
CA HIS A 106 -6.60 -15.06 -3.50
C HIS A 106 -8.02 -15.54 -3.76
N GLN A 107 -8.66 -15.00 -4.78
CA GLN A 107 -9.97 -15.45 -5.26
C GLN A 107 -9.76 -16.29 -6.52
N LYS A 108 -9.69 -17.63 -6.34
CA LYS A 108 -9.45 -18.59 -7.44
C LYS A 108 -10.62 -18.61 -8.42
N ALA A 109 -10.39 -19.05 -9.65
CA ALA A 109 -11.44 -19.18 -10.67
C ALA A 109 -12.66 -19.97 -10.20
N SER A 110 -12.44 -20.99 -9.36
CA SER A 110 -13.49 -21.83 -8.75
C SER A 110 -14.45 -21.08 -7.82
N THR A 111 -14.08 -19.87 -7.36
CA THR A 111 -14.96 -19.04 -6.53
C THR A 111 -16.02 -18.29 -7.35
N GLY A 112 -15.88 -18.23 -8.68
CA GLY A 112 -16.72 -17.44 -9.55
C GLY A 112 -16.30 -15.98 -9.70
N ILE A 113 -15.12 -15.59 -9.20
CA ILE A 113 -14.67 -14.20 -9.22
C ILE A 113 -14.58 -13.61 -10.63
N PHE A 114 -14.15 -14.41 -11.61
CA PHE A 114 -14.06 -13.95 -13.01
C PHE A 114 -15.42 -13.73 -13.66
N ASP A 115 -16.42 -14.54 -13.32
CA ASP A 115 -17.79 -14.33 -13.79
C ASP A 115 -18.39 -13.08 -13.16
N PHE A 116 -18.13 -12.86 -11.87
CA PHE A 116 -18.48 -11.62 -11.17
C PHE A 116 -17.86 -10.40 -11.87
N MET A 117 -16.54 -10.40 -12.13
CA MET A 117 -15.86 -9.31 -12.81
C MET A 117 -16.40 -9.05 -14.21
N LYS A 118 -16.68 -10.10 -14.96
CA LYS A 118 -17.26 -10.01 -16.31
C LYS A 118 -18.67 -9.40 -16.30
N ALA A 119 -19.45 -9.70 -15.28
CA ALA A 119 -20.83 -9.23 -15.15
C ALA A 119 -20.93 -7.82 -14.54
N LEU A 120 -20.01 -7.43 -13.65
CA LEU A 120 -20.07 -6.21 -12.87
C LEU A 120 -20.23 -4.93 -13.72
N PRO A 121 -19.48 -4.70 -14.81
CA PRO A 121 -19.66 -3.49 -15.61
C PRO A 121 -21.08 -3.32 -16.16
N LYS A 122 -21.65 -4.40 -16.67
CA LYS A 122 -23.03 -4.39 -17.18
C LYS A 122 -24.04 -4.16 -16.06
N ALA A 123 -23.87 -4.81 -14.92
CA ALA A 123 -24.74 -4.65 -13.75
C ALA A 123 -24.69 -3.21 -13.22
N ALA A 124 -23.49 -2.62 -13.11
CA ALA A 124 -23.34 -1.24 -12.67
C ALA A 124 -24.06 -0.25 -13.59
N LEU A 125 -23.85 -0.33 -14.89
CA LEU A 125 -24.50 0.55 -15.88
C LEU A 125 -26.01 0.36 -15.93
N ALA A 126 -26.51 -0.86 -15.68
CA ALA A 126 -27.94 -1.15 -15.63
C ALA A 126 -28.68 -0.42 -14.50
N THR A 127 -27.99 -0.01 -13.45
CA THR A 127 -28.59 0.79 -12.35
C THR A 127 -29.00 2.18 -12.81
N ARG A 128 -28.45 2.69 -13.92
CA ARG A 128 -28.63 4.07 -14.43
C ARG A 128 -28.21 5.17 -13.44
N LYS A 129 -27.64 4.81 -12.29
CA LYS A 129 -27.10 5.72 -11.28
C LYS A 129 -25.58 5.79 -11.35
N LEU A 130 -24.93 4.80 -11.97
CA LEU A 130 -23.49 4.64 -12.00
C LEU A 130 -22.94 4.80 -13.41
N GLU A 131 -21.79 5.41 -13.51
CA GLU A 131 -20.97 5.50 -14.71
C GLU A 131 -19.51 5.17 -14.36
N PHE A 132 -18.74 4.72 -15.33
CA PHE A 132 -17.30 4.54 -15.17
C PHE A 132 -16.57 5.81 -15.60
N ALA A 133 -15.56 6.18 -14.82
CA ALA A 133 -14.70 7.32 -15.12
C ALA A 133 -13.24 6.99 -14.86
N THR A 134 -12.35 7.60 -15.61
CA THR A 134 -10.93 7.60 -15.25
C THR A 134 -10.70 8.52 -14.05
N VAL A 135 -9.59 8.31 -13.36
CA VAL A 135 -9.15 9.17 -12.23
C VAL A 135 -9.12 10.65 -12.65
N SER A 136 -8.65 10.94 -13.85
CA SER A 136 -8.57 12.30 -14.37
C SER A 136 -9.94 12.92 -14.66
N GLU A 137 -10.89 12.15 -15.16
CA GLU A 137 -12.26 12.59 -15.42
C GLU A 137 -12.99 12.87 -14.10
N ALA A 138 -12.91 11.95 -13.13
CA ALA A 138 -13.52 12.14 -11.81
C ALA A 138 -12.97 13.40 -11.11
N ALA A 139 -11.64 13.55 -11.07
CA ALA A 139 -11.00 14.71 -10.47
C ALA A 139 -11.26 16.04 -11.20
N LYS A 140 -11.64 16.01 -12.48
CA LYS A 140 -12.03 17.19 -13.25
C LYS A 140 -13.51 17.51 -13.08
N LYS A 141 -14.36 16.47 -12.97
CA LYS A 141 -15.82 16.60 -12.89
C LYS A 141 -16.26 17.13 -11.52
N TYR A 142 -15.63 16.66 -10.44
CA TYR A 142 -16.02 16.97 -9.07
C TYR A 142 -15.02 17.90 -8.39
N GLN A 143 -15.54 18.82 -7.60
CA GLN A 143 -14.72 19.74 -6.80
C GLN A 143 -14.40 19.08 -5.45
N PRO A 144 -13.22 19.32 -4.88
CA PRO A 144 -12.90 18.84 -3.54
C PRO A 144 -13.88 19.35 -2.49
N VAL A 145 -14.49 18.44 -1.74
CA VAL A 145 -15.46 18.80 -0.69
C VAL A 145 -14.79 19.26 0.60
N ALA A 146 -13.53 18.86 0.81
CA ALA A 146 -12.75 19.25 1.99
C ALA A 146 -11.26 19.02 1.74
N VAL A 147 -10.45 19.52 2.67
CA VAL A 147 -9.01 19.31 2.71
C VAL A 147 -8.71 18.11 3.62
N LEU A 148 -7.79 17.24 3.19
CA LEU A 148 -7.26 16.15 3.99
C LEU A 148 -5.79 16.40 4.33
N HIS A 149 -5.47 16.21 5.58
CA HIS A 149 -4.10 16.22 6.09
C HIS A 149 -3.74 14.82 6.58
N CYS A 150 -2.69 14.25 5.99
CA CYS A 150 -2.12 12.99 6.43
C CYS A 150 -0.69 13.25 6.92
N PRO A 151 -0.48 13.47 8.24
CA PRO A 151 0.83 13.82 8.78
C PRO A 151 1.77 12.62 8.90
N HIS A 152 1.26 11.41 8.76
CA HIS A 152 1.99 10.16 8.91
C HIS A 152 2.03 9.36 7.61
N VAL A 153 3.02 8.47 7.51
CA VAL A 153 3.05 7.47 6.43
C VAL A 153 1.89 6.51 6.65
N MET A 154 1.18 6.22 5.57
CA MET A 154 -0.02 5.41 5.58
C MET A 154 0.12 4.23 4.63
N SER A 155 -0.44 3.10 5.01
CA SER A 155 -0.53 1.88 4.21
C SER A 155 -1.94 1.30 4.32
N TRP A 156 -2.28 0.36 3.46
CA TRP A 156 -3.51 -0.43 3.57
C TRP A 156 -3.29 -1.84 4.12
N ALA A 157 -2.04 -2.17 4.51
CA ALA A 157 -1.63 -3.54 4.81
C ALA A 157 -2.32 -4.17 6.02
N ASP A 158 -2.79 -3.37 6.98
CA ASP A 158 -3.48 -3.84 8.17
C ASP A 158 -4.49 -2.81 8.69
N GLU A 159 -5.15 -3.11 9.82
CA GLU A 159 -6.20 -2.25 10.37
C GLU A 159 -5.68 -0.89 10.86
N GLU A 160 -4.44 -0.81 11.32
CA GLU A 160 -3.84 0.44 11.79
C GLU A 160 -3.59 1.43 10.65
N ARG A 161 -3.53 0.94 9.43
CA ARG A 161 -3.30 1.77 8.23
C ARG A 161 -2.04 2.63 8.31
N ASP A 162 -1.00 2.11 8.95
CA ASP A 162 0.31 2.73 9.11
C ASP A 162 1.43 1.85 8.52
N VAL A 163 2.67 2.01 8.99
CA VAL A 163 3.81 1.21 8.52
C VAL A 163 4.31 0.20 9.56
N THR A 164 3.55 -0.06 10.61
CA THR A 164 3.96 -0.99 11.67
C THR A 164 4.02 -2.43 11.22
N ALA A 165 3.44 -2.77 10.07
CA ALA A 165 3.65 -4.04 9.41
C ALA A 165 5.13 -4.29 9.06
N TRP A 166 5.90 -3.24 8.77
CA TRP A 166 7.32 -3.29 8.36
C TRP A 166 8.28 -2.72 9.39
N LEU A 167 7.80 -1.85 10.29
CA LEU A 167 8.61 -1.10 11.26
C LEU A 167 7.97 -1.09 12.66
N GLY A 168 7.24 -2.16 13.01
CA GLY A 168 6.43 -2.23 14.22
C GLY A 168 7.14 -2.85 15.42
N ASN A 169 8.28 -3.52 15.24
CA ASN A 169 9.01 -4.17 16.31
C ASN A 169 10.52 -3.89 16.26
N GLU A 170 11.24 -4.33 17.28
CA GLU A 170 12.69 -4.10 17.40
C GLU A 170 13.48 -4.79 16.29
N LEU A 171 13.12 -6.03 15.91
CA LEU A 171 13.80 -6.78 14.85
C LEU A 171 13.76 -6.02 13.51
N GLN A 172 12.57 -5.55 13.14
CA GLN A 172 12.36 -4.76 11.93
C GLN A 172 13.14 -3.45 11.96
N ASN A 173 13.11 -2.74 13.09
CA ASN A 173 13.79 -1.45 13.22
C ASN A 173 15.31 -1.59 13.24
N GLU A 174 15.85 -2.64 13.85
CA GLU A 174 17.28 -2.94 13.84
C GLU A 174 17.76 -3.24 12.41
N ALA A 175 17.09 -4.17 11.72
CA ALA A 175 17.40 -4.54 10.35
C ALA A 175 17.35 -3.32 9.42
N PHE A 176 16.30 -2.51 9.53
CA PHE A 176 16.13 -1.29 8.75
C PHE A 176 17.23 -0.26 9.02
N THR A 177 17.54 -0.02 10.28
CA THR A 177 18.57 0.95 10.70
C THR A 177 19.95 0.53 10.18
N LYS A 178 20.28 -0.75 10.32
CA LYS A 178 21.55 -1.30 9.83
C LYS A 178 21.66 -1.20 8.31
N LEU A 179 20.63 -1.60 7.57
CA LEU A 179 20.61 -1.51 6.11
C LEU A 179 20.82 -0.07 5.63
N TYR A 180 20.07 0.87 6.15
CA TYR A 180 20.16 2.27 5.73
C TYR A 180 21.39 2.98 6.26
N GLY A 181 22.04 2.47 7.30
CA GLY A 181 23.35 2.90 7.77
C GLY A 181 24.46 2.72 6.72
N LEU A 182 24.32 1.76 5.80
CA LEU A 182 25.27 1.51 4.71
C LEU A 182 25.14 2.49 3.54
N ARG A 183 24.04 3.24 3.46
CA ARG A 183 23.67 4.04 2.29
C ARG A 183 24.78 4.96 1.78
N ASP A 184 25.41 5.71 2.66
CA ASP A 184 26.38 6.73 2.25
C ASP A 184 27.70 6.09 1.81
N LYS A 185 28.09 4.96 2.43
CA LYS A 185 29.22 4.11 1.98
C LYS A 185 28.99 3.60 0.56
N ILE A 186 27.83 3.00 0.31
CA ILE A 186 27.45 2.43 -0.99
C ILE A 186 27.45 3.51 -2.07
N LYS A 187 26.84 4.67 -1.80
CA LYS A 187 26.85 5.80 -2.73
C LYS A 187 28.24 6.33 -3.02
N ALA A 188 29.13 6.36 -2.03
CA ALA A 188 30.50 6.81 -2.20
C ALA A 188 31.34 5.81 -3.01
N LEU A 189 31.05 4.51 -2.91
CA LEU A 189 31.70 3.46 -3.69
C LEU A 189 31.45 3.58 -5.18
N LYS A 190 30.28 4.10 -5.62
CA LYS A 190 29.88 4.21 -7.03
C LYS A 190 30.09 2.89 -7.79
N ASN A 191 29.65 1.79 -7.21
CA ASN A 191 29.80 0.45 -7.75
C ASN A 191 28.40 -0.16 -7.94
N LYS A 192 28.10 -0.56 -9.18
CA LYS A 192 26.79 -1.09 -9.56
C LYS A 192 26.43 -2.42 -8.87
N ASP A 193 27.42 -3.24 -8.53
CA ASP A 193 27.18 -4.51 -7.88
C ASP A 193 26.74 -4.29 -6.43
N PHE A 194 27.37 -3.37 -5.70
CA PHE A 194 26.91 -2.98 -4.38
C PHE A 194 25.53 -2.29 -4.41
N ASP A 195 25.29 -1.41 -5.40
CA ASP A 195 23.97 -0.80 -5.59
C ASP A 195 22.89 -1.87 -5.84
N TYR A 196 23.22 -2.89 -6.66
CA TYR A 196 22.30 -3.99 -6.97
C TYR A 196 21.93 -4.78 -5.72
N VAL A 197 22.91 -5.28 -4.96
CA VAL A 197 22.65 -6.05 -3.73
C VAL A 197 21.89 -5.21 -2.72
N TRP A 198 22.28 -3.95 -2.52
CA TRP A 198 21.60 -3.04 -1.60
C TRP A 198 20.15 -2.80 -1.98
N ASN A 199 19.84 -2.69 -3.27
CA ASN A 199 18.46 -2.55 -3.74
C ASN A 199 17.62 -3.80 -3.44
N PHE A 200 18.18 -5.01 -3.58
CA PHE A 200 17.48 -6.24 -3.20
C PHE A 200 17.20 -6.31 -1.71
N LEU A 201 18.18 -5.93 -0.89
CA LEU A 201 18.01 -5.91 0.57
C LEU A 201 16.95 -4.91 1.06
N GLN A 202 16.55 -3.95 0.22
CA GLN A 202 15.48 -3.00 0.51
C GLN A 202 14.07 -3.53 0.20
N THR A 203 13.92 -4.76 -0.31
CA THR A 203 12.62 -5.36 -0.58
C THR A 203 11.79 -5.40 0.70
N SER A 204 10.57 -4.87 0.65
CA SER A 204 9.70 -4.69 1.82
C SER A 204 9.36 -5.99 2.53
N ASP A 205 9.27 -7.11 1.77
CA ASP A 205 8.93 -8.42 2.30
C ASP A 205 9.93 -8.91 3.35
N HIS A 206 11.21 -8.58 3.22
CA HIS A 206 12.20 -8.92 4.25
C HIS A 206 11.81 -8.39 5.63
N PHE A 207 11.37 -7.14 5.70
CA PHE A 207 10.92 -6.53 6.97
C PHE A 207 9.56 -7.08 7.40
N TYR A 208 8.69 -7.33 6.46
CA TYR A 208 7.35 -7.86 6.73
C TYR A 208 7.41 -9.25 7.36
N TYR A 209 8.27 -10.14 6.88
CA TYR A 209 8.46 -11.48 7.44
C TYR A 209 8.99 -11.48 8.88
N MET A 210 9.55 -10.36 9.34
CA MET A 210 9.99 -10.17 10.73
C MET A 210 8.86 -9.62 11.63
N ALA A 211 7.66 -9.36 11.13
CA ALA A 211 6.54 -8.85 11.90
C ALA A 211 6.09 -9.88 12.94
N THR A 212 5.94 -9.42 14.20
CA THR A 212 5.50 -10.27 15.33
C THR A 212 4.05 -9.99 15.72
N LYS A 213 3.42 -8.96 15.16
CA LYS A 213 2.02 -8.66 15.40
C LYS A 213 1.11 -9.54 14.53
N TRP A 214 -0.06 -9.80 15.05
CA TRP A 214 -1.12 -10.45 14.28
C TRP A 214 -1.64 -9.48 13.21
N LEU A 215 -1.60 -9.88 11.95
CA LEU A 215 -2.07 -9.08 10.84
C LEU A 215 -3.50 -9.48 10.50
N SER A 216 -4.40 -8.51 10.44
CA SER A 216 -5.84 -8.72 10.27
C SER A 216 -6.27 -9.11 8.86
N ASP A 217 -5.41 -8.94 7.87
CA ASP A 217 -5.69 -9.27 6.45
C ASP A 217 -5.47 -10.75 6.11
N GLY A 218 -5.55 -11.61 7.12
CA GLY A 218 -5.69 -13.04 6.91
C GLY A 218 -4.50 -13.73 6.26
N ASP A 219 -3.33 -13.67 6.90
CA ASP A 219 -2.17 -14.49 6.54
C ASP A 219 -1.66 -14.36 5.09
N VAL A 220 -2.03 -13.32 4.35
CA VAL A 220 -1.54 -13.11 2.98
C VAL A 220 -0.01 -13.16 2.93
N HIS A 221 0.63 -12.66 3.96
CA HIS A 221 2.08 -12.65 4.05
C HIS A 221 2.67 -13.95 4.59
N SER A 222 1.92 -14.74 5.36
CA SER A 222 2.35 -16.09 5.75
C SER A 222 2.36 -17.02 4.53
N TYR A 223 1.48 -16.77 3.57
CA TYR A 223 1.41 -17.56 2.33
C TYR A 223 2.71 -17.48 1.50
N PHE A 224 3.33 -16.31 1.43
CA PHE A 224 4.58 -16.09 0.68
C PHE A 224 5.83 -16.18 1.55
N ASN A 225 5.68 -16.26 2.88
CA ASN A 225 6.81 -16.30 3.82
C ASN A 225 7.51 -17.64 3.77
N PRO A 226 8.79 -17.70 3.35
CA PRO A 226 9.55 -18.95 3.30
C PRO A 226 10.08 -19.39 4.68
N TYR A 227 9.91 -18.56 5.72
CA TYR A 227 10.48 -18.79 7.05
C TYR A 227 9.42 -19.34 8.01
N GLY A 228 9.87 -20.19 8.95
CA GLY A 228 8.99 -20.76 9.97
C GLY A 228 8.63 -19.79 11.10
N SER A 229 9.35 -18.67 11.23
CA SER A 229 9.08 -17.67 12.24
C SER A 229 9.69 -16.31 11.88
N PRO A 230 9.18 -15.19 12.47
CA PRO A 230 9.79 -13.87 12.32
C PRO A 230 11.25 -13.80 12.80
N TYR A 231 11.59 -14.59 13.80
CA TYR A 231 12.97 -14.68 14.31
C TYR A 231 13.91 -15.34 13.32
N GLU A 232 13.46 -16.40 12.64
CA GLU A 232 14.21 -17.05 11.57
C GLU A 232 14.43 -16.11 10.39
N ALA A 233 13.39 -15.37 9.99
CA ALA A 233 13.48 -14.34 8.96
C ALA A 233 14.54 -13.29 9.33
N PHE A 234 14.51 -12.80 10.58
CA PHE A 234 15.48 -11.84 11.08
C PHE A 234 16.91 -12.37 11.05
N ILE A 235 17.13 -13.58 11.59
CA ILE A 235 18.47 -14.19 11.64
C ILE A 235 19.04 -14.36 10.23
N ASN A 236 18.27 -14.88 9.29
CA ASN A 236 18.73 -15.07 7.92
C ASN A 236 19.04 -13.73 7.23
N TYR A 237 18.15 -12.76 7.37
CA TYR A 237 18.37 -11.42 6.80
C TYR A 237 19.60 -10.74 7.39
N MET A 238 19.77 -10.76 8.72
CA MET A 238 20.89 -10.13 9.39
C MET A 238 22.22 -10.79 9.09
N ASN A 239 22.26 -12.10 8.85
CA ASN A 239 23.45 -12.80 8.40
C ASN A 239 23.90 -12.29 7.02
N VAL A 240 22.97 -12.22 6.06
CA VAL A 240 23.24 -11.68 4.72
C VAL A 240 23.67 -10.20 4.79
N LEU A 241 22.95 -9.39 5.57
CA LEU A 241 23.26 -7.98 5.73
C LEU A 241 24.62 -7.74 6.38
N SER A 242 25.00 -8.57 7.36
CA SER A 242 26.30 -8.48 8.04
C SER A 242 27.45 -8.85 7.10
N ASP A 243 27.30 -9.89 6.31
CA ASP A 243 28.29 -10.24 5.28
C ASP A 243 28.44 -9.13 4.24
N PHE A 244 27.33 -8.59 3.77
CA PHE A 244 27.33 -7.46 2.85
C PHE A 244 27.98 -6.20 3.43
N GLU A 245 27.75 -5.90 4.72
CA GLU A 245 28.42 -4.78 5.42
C GLU A 245 29.94 -4.95 5.43
N ILE A 246 30.43 -6.17 5.72
CA ILE A 246 31.86 -6.47 5.71
C ILE A 246 32.48 -6.21 4.34
N GLU A 247 31.80 -6.63 3.27
CA GLU A 247 32.29 -6.41 1.90
C GLU A 247 32.27 -4.92 1.50
N VAL A 248 31.23 -4.18 1.90
CA VAL A 248 31.15 -2.72 1.72
C VAL A 248 32.30 -2.02 2.46
N ASP A 249 32.60 -2.42 3.69
CA ASP A 249 33.65 -1.80 4.48
C ASP A 249 35.05 -2.08 3.89
N LYS A 250 35.35 -3.30 3.51
CA LYS A 250 36.58 -3.66 2.79
C LYS A 250 36.74 -2.83 1.50
N ALA A 251 35.67 -2.66 0.75
CA ALA A 251 35.70 -1.87 -0.48
C ALA A 251 35.94 -0.38 -0.22
N CYS A 252 35.37 0.17 0.85
CA CYS A 252 35.61 1.54 1.28
C CYS A 252 37.05 1.76 1.71
N GLU A 253 37.62 0.83 2.49
CA GLU A 253 39.02 0.87 2.91
C GLU A 253 39.98 0.82 1.72
N ALA A 254 39.76 -0.10 0.77
CA ALA A 254 40.54 -0.23 -0.44
C ALA A 254 40.53 1.05 -1.27
N LYS A 255 39.41 1.75 -1.34
CA LYS A 255 39.27 3.05 -2.03
C LYS A 255 39.64 4.26 -1.17
N ARG A 256 40.07 4.07 0.09
CA ARG A 256 40.37 5.15 1.06
C ARG A 256 39.22 6.16 1.21
N ILE A 257 37.96 5.67 1.13
CA ILE A 257 36.78 6.49 1.30
C ILE A 257 36.62 6.80 2.80
N ARG A 258 36.71 8.08 3.16
CA ARG A 258 36.42 8.56 4.50
C ARG A 258 35.09 9.31 4.46
N LEU A 259 34.07 8.76 5.11
CA LEU A 259 32.82 9.47 5.32
C LEU A 259 33.02 10.42 6.50
N ARG A 260 32.50 11.64 6.38
CA ARG A 260 32.42 12.55 7.54
C ARG A 260 31.36 11.99 8.49
N ALA A 261 31.72 11.86 9.77
CA ALA A 261 30.83 11.46 10.85
C ALA A 261 29.66 12.45 11.01
#